data_cf7a66e6ef30f016cde566190232845d
#
_entry.id   cf7a66e6ef30f016cde566190232845d
#
_cell.length_a   1.000
_cell.length_b   1.000
_cell.length_c   1.000
_cell.angle_alpha   90.00
_cell.angle_beta   90.00
_cell.angle_gamma   90.00
#
_symmetry.space_group_name_H-M   'P 1'
#
loop_
_entity.id
_entity.type
_entity.pdbx_description
1 polymer ?
#
loop_
_entity_poly.entity_id
_entity_poly.type
_entity_poly.pdbx_seq_one_letter_code
_entity_poly.pdbx_strand_id
1 'polypeptide(L)'
;MKTKFPFEINIDENKFKLEYRELKKSEARELVAEFAELKKQIDASEAVKGEIAALEEEKDIKREIASTQNNDKKAKTLQEVLALNKQIETKKAEQKEISNASIDLDVVAKKRFDLTLGGADLERFKAEIEDKGLSYLSVMGAIDAAIEAERSKK
;
A
#
# COMPACT_ATOMS: atom_id res chain seq x y z
N MET A 1 0.94 -28.66 -21.38
CA MET A 1 1.18 -27.61 -20.38
C MET A 1 -0.12 -27.20 -19.71
N LYS A 2 -0.23 -27.36 -18.40
CA LYS A 2 -1.43 -26.94 -17.67
C LYS A 2 -1.36 -25.44 -17.44
N THR A 3 -2.27 -24.71 -18.06
CA THR A 3 -2.40 -23.26 -17.87
C THR A 3 -3.32 -22.91 -16.70
N LYS A 4 -4.03 -23.91 -16.15
CA LYS A 4 -4.95 -23.74 -15.02
C LYS A 4 -4.57 -24.68 -13.89
N PHE A 5 -4.59 -24.14 -12.67
CA PHE A 5 -4.24 -24.85 -11.44
C PHE A 5 -5.43 -24.87 -10.50
N PRO A 6 -6.01 -26.03 -10.20
CA PRO A 6 -7.05 -26.10 -9.17
C PRO A 6 -6.43 -26.00 -7.78
N PHE A 7 -7.07 -25.25 -6.89
CA PHE A 7 -6.66 -25.12 -5.50
C PHE A 7 -7.87 -24.83 -4.61
N GLU A 8 -7.68 -24.99 -3.32
CA GLU A 8 -8.71 -24.70 -2.33
C GLU A 8 -8.22 -23.60 -1.39
N ILE A 9 -9.11 -22.70 -1.00
CA ILE A 9 -8.82 -21.67 -0.04
C ILE A 9 -10.01 -21.52 0.92
N ASN A 10 -9.73 -21.18 2.15
CA ASN A 10 -10.74 -20.99 3.17
C ASN A 10 -10.83 -19.52 3.59
N ILE A 11 -12.07 -19.02 3.73
CA ILE A 11 -12.33 -17.77 4.42
C ILE A 11 -13.15 -18.17 5.64
N ASP A 12 -12.57 -18.03 6.82
CA ASP A 12 -13.14 -18.52 8.08
C ASP A 12 -13.47 -20.02 7.97
N GLU A 13 -14.73 -20.41 8.09
CA GLU A 13 -15.17 -21.81 8.01
C GLU A 13 -15.58 -22.24 6.59
N ASN A 14 -15.64 -21.29 5.67
CA ASN A 14 -16.10 -21.54 4.29
C ASN A 14 -14.94 -21.93 3.40
N LYS A 15 -15.12 -23.04 2.69
CA LYS A 15 -14.14 -23.59 1.77
C LYS A 15 -14.54 -23.28 0.32
N PHE A 16 -13.57 -22.82 -0.46
CA PHE A 16 -13.80 -22.46 -1.86
C PHE A 16 -12.84 -23.22 -2.76
N LYS A 17 -13.38 -23.83 -3.80
CA LYS A 17 -12.62 -24.50 -4.84
C LYS A 17 -12.49 -23.58 -6.03
N LEU A 18 -11.27 -23.17 -6.33
CA LEU A 18 -10.96 -22.20 -7.36
C LEU A 18 -9.93 -22.76 -8.33
N GLU A 19 -9.80 -22.09 -9.46
CA GLU A 19 -8.77 -22.37 -10.44
C GLU A 19 -7.93 -21.14 -10.67
N TYR A 20 -6.61 -21.30 -10.69
CA TYR A 20 -5.66 -20.24 -11.00
C TYR A 20 -5.15 -20.42 -12.42
N ARG A 21 -5.25 -19.35 -13.22
CA ARG A 21 -4.71 -19.29 -14.58
C ARG A 21 -3.47 -18.41 -14.58
N GLU A 22 -2.37 -18.90 -15.12
CA GLU A 22 -1.18 -18.08 -15.25
C GLU A 22 -1.45 -16.89 -16.18
N LEU A 23 -0.85 -15.75 -15.83
CA LEU A 23 -0.96 -14.56 -16.65
C LEU A 23 -0.24 -14.74 -17.99
N LYS A 24 -0.83 -14.21 -19.04
CA LYS A 24 -0.14 -14.07 -20.33
C LYS A 24 1.02 -13.09 -20.16
N LYS A 25 2.04 -13.24 -20.98
CA LYS A 25 3.24 -12.40 -20.91
C LYS A 25 2.92 -10.89 -20.97
N SER A 26 1.99 -10.51 -21.84
CA SER A 26 1.54 -9.12 -21.96
C SER A 26 0.80 -8.63 -20.70
N GLU A 27 -0.06 -9.47 -20.13
CA GLU A 27 -0.79 -9.17 -18.91
C GLU A 27 0.15 -8.98 -17.72
N ALA A 28 1.13 -9.88 -17.60
CA ALA A 28 2.13 -9.82 -16.54
C ALA A 28 2.96 -8.53 -16.63
N ARG A 29 3.36 -8.13 -17.83
CA ARG A 29 4.12 -6.90 -18.05
C ARG A 29 3.34 -5.66 -17.65
N GLU A 30 2.06 -5.60 -18.00
CA GLU A 30 1.20 -4.48 -17.61
C GLU A 30 1.05 -4.36 -16.10
N LEU A 31 0.82 -5.46 -15.42
CA LEU A 31 0.68 -5.48 -13.96
C LEU A 31 1.98 -5.10 -13.26
N VAL A 32 3.11 -5.60 -13.74
CA VAL A 32 4.43 -5.25 -13.19
C VAL A 32 4.70 -3.75 -13.36
N ALA A 33 4.38 -3.19 -14.54
CA ALA A 33 4.57 -1.76 -14.79
C ALA A 33 3.70 -0.89 -13.88
N GLU A 34 2.42 -1.25 -13.71
CA GLU A 34 1.51 -0.55 -12.79
C GLU A 34 1.99 -0.63 -11.34
N PHE A 35 2.40 -1.81 -10.92
CA PHE A 35 2.92 -2.04 -9.56
C PHE A 35 4.20 -1.24 -9.31
N ALA A 36 5.11 -1.21 -10.28
CA ALA A 36 6.37 -0.46 -10.17
C ALA A 36 6.11 1.05 -10.01
N GLU A 37 5.15 1.58 -10.77
CA GLU A 37 4.76 2.99 -10.67
C GLU A 37 4.19 3.32 -9.27
N LEU A 38 3.29 2.48 -8.77
CA LEU A 38 2.72 2.63 -7.44
C LEU A 38 3.78 2.49 -6.34
N LYS A 39 4.73 1.58 -6.51
CA LYS A 39 5.83 1.40 -5.57
C LYS A 39 6.69 2.66 -5.48
N LYS A 40 6.96 3.32 -6.60
CA LYS A 40 7.68 4.60 -6.60
C LYS A 40 6.95 5.65 -5.78
N GLN A 41 5.63 5.71 -5.90
CA GLN A 41 4.81 6.64 -5.13
C GLN A 41 4.84 6.32 -3.64
N ILE A 42 4.80 5.05 -3.28
CA ILE A 42 4.91 4.60 -1.88
C ILE A 42 6.27 4.97 -1.30
N ASP A 43 7.35 4.72 -2.04
CA ASP A 43 8.71 5.07 -1.61
C ASP A 43 8.85 6.59 -1.45
N ALA A 44 8.24 7.38 -2.35
CA ALA A 44 8.21 8.84 -2.23
C ALA A 44 7.45 9.28 -0.97
N SER A 45 6.35 8.60 -0.64
CA SER A 45 5.57 8.87 0.58
C SER A 45 6.41 8.61 1.84
N GLU A 46 7.17 7.52 1.88
CA GLU A 46 8.05 7.19 3.00
C GLU A 46 9.17 8.23 3.15
N ALA A 47 9.74 8.69 2.03
CA ALA A 47 10.76 9.74 2.04
C ALA A 47 10.21 11.05 2.60
N VAL A 48 9.01 11.45 2.19
CA VAL A 48 8.34 12.67 2.68
C VAL A 48 8.04 12.53 4.18
N LYS A 49 7.62 11.36 4.62
CA LYS A 49 7.37 11.08 6.04
C LYS A 49 8.62 11.28 6.89
N GLY A 50 9.77 10.82 6.39
CA GLY A 50 11.07 11.03 7.04
C GLY A 50 11.45 12.51 7.10
N GLU A 51 11.20 13.27 6.03
CA GLU A 51 11.44 14.72 5.98
C GLU A 51 10.57 15.46 7.00
N ILE A 52 9.29 15.09 7.12
CA ILE A 52 8.38 15.68 8.11
C ILE A 52 8.90 15.44 9.53
N ALA A 53 9.31 14.21 9.85
CA ALA A 53 9.85 13.88 11.17
C ALA A 53 11.08 14.71 11.49
N ALA A 54 11.99 14.89 10.54
CA ALA A 54 13.20 15.71 10.72
C ALA A 54 12.85 17.19 10.95
N LEU A 55 11.88 17.72 10.21
CA LEU A 55 11.44 19.12 10.39
C LEU A 55 10.75 19.34 11.74
N GLU A 56 9.95 18.37 12.19
CA GLU A 56 9.30 18.45 13.51
C GLU A 56 10.31 18.42 14.63
N GLU A 57 11.35 17.60 14.53
CA GLU A 57 12.44 17.55 15.50
C GLU A 57 13.19 18.88 15.55
N GLU A 58 13.53 19.45 14.40
CA GLU A 58 14.19 20.75 14.30
C GLU A 58 13.32 21.86 14.92
N LYS A 59 12.02 21.82 14.66
CA LYS A 59 11.06 22.78 15.23
C LYS A 59 11.04 22.69 16.76
N ASP A 60 11.01 21.49 17.32
CA ASP A 60 10.98 21.27 18.76
C ASP A 60 12.27 21.78 19.42
N ILE A 61 13.43 21.53 18.82
CA ILE A 61 14.72 22.03 19.28
C ILE A 61 14.72 23.57 19.30
N LYS A 62 14.24 24.21 18.24
CA LYS A 62 14.19 25.67 18.17
C LYS A 62 13.22 26.28 19.18
N ARG A 63 12.10 25.62 19.47
CA ARG A 63 11.19 26.05 20.54
C ARG A 63 11.85 26.00 21.90
N GLU A 64 12.62 24.96 22.18
CA GLU A 64 13.38 24.84 23.42
C GLU A 64 14.41 25.97 23.54
N ILE A 65 15.16 26.24 22.48
CA ILE A 65 16.13 27.32 22.41
C ILE A 65 15.43 28.68 22.68
N ALA A 66 14.29 28.93 22.04
CA ALA A 66 13.52 30.15 22.19
C ALA A 66 13.11 30.41 23.64
N SER A 67 12.79 29.33 24.39
CA SER A 67 12.37 29.44 25.79
C SER A 67 13.45 29.98 26.72
N THR A 68 14.72 29.87 26.32
CA THR A 68 15.88 30.34 27.10
C THR A 68 16.50 31.66 26.62
N GLN A 69 15.97 32.21 25.51
CA GLN A 69 16.50 33.45 24.89
C GLN A 69 15.83 34.70 25.39
N ASN A 70 16.53 35.86 25.25
CA ASN A 70 15.95 37.16 25.49
C ASN A 70 14.98 37.55 24.36
N ASN A 71 14.21 38.65 24.57
CA ASN A 71 13.12 39.03 23.67
C ASN A 71 13.51 39.16 22.19
N ASP A 72 14.65 39.82 21.88
CA ASP A 72 15.06 40.05 20.49
C ASP A 72 15.44 38.72 19.79
N LYS A 73 16.24 37.92 20.45
CA LYS A 73 16.66 36.60 19.90
C LYS A 73 15.47 35.62 19.83
N LYS A 74 14.62 35.66 20.84
CA LYS A 74 13.42 34.85 20.93
C LYS A 74 12.47 35.12 19.75
N ALA A 75 12.22 36.38 19.42
CA ALA A 75 11.37 36.76 18.30
C ALA A 75 11.89 36.20 16.97
N LYS A 76 13.21 36.29 16.75
CA LYS A 76 13.87 35.77 15.56
C LYS A 76 13.73 34.22 15.48
N THR A 77 13.99 33.55 16.59
CA THR A 77 13.88 32.08 16.66
C THR A 77 12.43 31.62 16.43
N LEU A 78 11.44 32.35 16.97
CA LEU A 78 10.04 32.02 16.74
C LEU A 78 9.61 32.22 15.29
N GLN A 79 10.19 33.20 14.57
CA GLN A 79 9.98 33.32 13.12
C GLN A 79 10.50 32.12 12.37
N GLU A 80 11.65 31.59 12.79
CA GLU A 80 12.20 30.34 12.21
C GLU A 80 11.28 29.15 12.47
N VAL A 81 10.68 29.08 13.66
CA VAL A 81 9.67 28.04 13.99
C VAL A 81 8.46 28.15 13.08
N LEU A 82 7.97 29.36 12.80
CA LEU A 82 6.84 29.57 11.89
C LEU A 82 7.18 29.14 10.47
N ALA A 83 8.41 29.41 10.00
CA ALA A 83 8.87 28.97 8.69
C ALA A 83 8.90 27.44 8.61
N LEU A 84 9.36 26.77 9.66
CA LEU A 84 9.37 25.31 9.75
C LEU A 84 7.95 24.74 9.73
N ASN A 85 7.01 25.36 10.43
CA ASN A 85 5.61 24.95 10.40
C ASN A 85 5.02 24.98 9.00
N LYS A 86 5.33 26.03 8.22
CA LYS A 86 4.88 26.12 6.82
C LYS A 86 5.44 25.00 5.96
N GLN A 87 6.73 24.68 6.14
CA GLN A 87 7.38 23.59 5.43
C GLN A 87 6.74 22.25 5.80
N ILE A 88 6.45 22.03 7.09
CA ILE A 88 5.79 20.81 7.57
C ILE A 88 4.41 20.66 6.95
N GLU A 89 3.62 21.74 6.92
CA GLU A 89 2.28 21.73 6.31
C GLU A 89 2.32 21.40 4.82
N THR A 90 3.28 21.99 4.09
CA THR A 90 3.49 21.71 2.68
C THR A 90 3.83 20.23 2.45
N LYS A 91 4.74 19.69 3.27
CA LYS A 91 5.13 18.28 3.18
C LYS A 91 3.99 17.34 3.55
N LYS A 92 3.17 17.69 4.54
CA LYS A 92 1.98 16.90 4.91
C LYS A 92 0.95 16.89 3.78
N ALA A 93 0.79 17.98 3.06
CA ALA A 93 -0.10 18.03 1.89
C ALA A 93 0.41 17.12 0.78
N GLU A 94 1.73 17.13 0.50
CA GLU A 94 2.36 16.22 -0.46
C GLU A 94 2.15 14.76 -0.05
N GLN A 95 2.36 14.44 1.23
CA GLN A 95 2.17 13.09 1.75
C GLN A 95 0.72 12.62 1.57
N LYS A 96 -0.24 13.50 1.80
CA LYS A 96 -1.66 13.17 1.64
C LYS A 96 -2.00 12.83 0.20
N GLU A 97 -1.47 13.56 -0.77
CA GLU A 97 -1.65 13.26 -2.19
C GLU A 97 -1.03 11.91 -2.56
N ILE A 98 0.17 11.64 -2.07
CA ILE A 98 0.88 10.39 -2.34
C ILE A 98 0.20 9.21 -1.65
N SER A 99 -0.32 9.38 -0.42
CA SER A 99 -0.96 8.29 0.33
C SER A 99 -2.24 7.79 -0.33
N ASN A 100 -2.88 8.60 -1.17
CA ASN A 100 -4.02 8.15 -1.97
C ASN A 100 -3.63 7.04 -2.96
N ALA A 101 -2.36 6.93 -3.31
CA ALA A 101 -1.84 5.88 -4.19
C ALA A 101 -1.91 4.48 -3.55
N SER A 102 -1.96 4.38 -2.21
CA SER A 102 -2.09 3.09 -1.53
C SER A 102 -3.41 2.39 -1.85
N ILE A 103 -4.45 3.14 -2.18
CA ILE A 103 -5.76 2.62 -2.60
C ILE A 103 -5.62 1.93 -3.97
N ASP A 104 -4.74 2.45 -4.83
CA ASP A 104 -4.54 1.92 -6.18
C ASP A 104 -3.85 0.55 -6.19
N LEU A 105 -3.10 0.20 -5.13
CA LEU A 105 -2.53 -1.15 -5.02
C LEU A 105 -3.62 -2.22 -4.95
N ASP A 106 -4.72 -1.93 -4.27
CA ASP A 106 -5.85 -2.85 -4.21
C ASP A 106 -6.52 -2.99 -5.58
N VAL A 107 -6.59 -1.92 -6.36
CA VAL A 107 -7.11 -1.94 -7.73
C VAL A 107 -6.26 -2.83 -8.63
N VAL A 108 -4.93 -2.74 -8.53
CA VAL A 108 -4.00 -3.60 -9.28
C VAL A 108 -4.17 -5.06 -8.86
N ALA A 109 -4.28 -5.32 -7.56
CA ALA A 109 -4.51 -6.67 -7.04
C ALA A 109 -5.85 -7.25 -7.54
N LYS A 110 -6.89 -6.43 -7.62
CA LYS A 110 -8.20 -6.83 -8.17
C LYS A 110 -8.10 -7.17 -9.65
N LYS A 111 -7.35 -6.39 -10.42
CA LYS A 111 -7.10 -6.70 -11.85
C LYS A 111 -6.44 -8.06 -12.00
N ARG A 112 -5.41 -8.31 -11.20
CA ARG A 112 -4.73 -9.61 -11.21
C ARG A 112 -5.69 -10.72 -10.83
N PHE A 113 -6.52 -10.52 -9.81
CA PHE A 113 -7.55 -11.45 -9.38
C PHE A 113 -8.49 -11.80 -10.54
N ASP A 114 -9.03 -10.78 -11.21
CA ASP A 114 -9.98 -10.98 -12.32
C ASP A 114 -9.35 -11.70 -13.52
N LEU A 115 -8.06 -11.48 -13.76
CA LEU A 115 -7.33 -12.13 -14.86
C LEU A 115 -6.92 -13.57 -14.55
N THR A 116 -6.70 -13.92 -13.29
CA THR A 116 -6.10 -15.20 -12.90
C THR A 116 -7.07 -16.21 -12.28
N LEU A 117 -8.16 -15.74 -11.68
CA LEU A 117 -9.06 -16.60 -10.91
C LEU A 117 -10.28 -17.04 -11.71
N GLY A 118 -10.64 -18.29 -11.57
CA GLY A 118 -11.84 -18.90 -12.15
C GLY A 118 -12.35 -20.03 -11.27
N GLY A 119 -13.30 -20.79 -11.79
CA GLY A 119 -13.86 -21.94 -11.11
C GLY A 119 -15.31 -21.74 -10.68
N ALA A 120 -15.95 -22.84 -10.27
CA ALA A 120 -17.36 -22.87 -9.93
C ALA A 120 -17.72 -22.02 -8.71
N ASP A 121 -16.79 -21.89 -7.76
CA ASP A 121 -16.99 -21.16 -6.52
C ASP A 121 -16.59 -19.68 -6.61
N LEU A 122 -16.14 -19.20 -7.78
CA LEU A 122 -15.60 -17.85 -7.92
C LEU A 122 -16.60 -16.75 -7.50
N GLU A 123 -17.82 -16.82 -7.98
CA GLU A 123 -18.83 -15.79 -7.64
C GLU A 123 -19.16 -15.78 -6.15
N ARG A 124 -19.24 -16.96 -5.54
CA ARG A 124 -19.47 -17.10 -4.10
C ARG A 124 -18.26 -16.55 -3.31
N PHE A 125 -17.05 -16.78 -3.81
CA PHE A 125 -15.81 -16.29 -3.22
C PHE A 125 -15.74 -14.75 -3.28
N LYS A 126 -16.06 -14.16 -4.43
CA LYS A 126 -16.12 -12.69 -4.58
C LYS A 126 -17.12 -12.06 -3.62
N ALA A 127 -18.31 -12.67 -3.49
CA ALA A 127 -19.34 -12.19 -2.58
C ALA A 127 -18.83 -12.19 -1.12
N GLU A 128 -18.11 -13.23 -0.73
CA GLU A 128 -17.54 -13.34 0.62
C GLU A 128 -16.46 -12.27 0.87
N ILE A 129 -15.62 -11.98 -0.13
CA ILE A 129 -14.60 -10.93 -0.05
C ILE A 129 -15.26 -9.57 0.22
N GLU A 130 -16.29 -9.24 -0.56
CA GLU A 130 -17.00 -7.97 -0.43
C GLU A 130 -17.78 -7.87 0.88
N ASP A 131 -18.45 -8.96 1.26
CA ASP A 131 -19.24 -9.03 2.48
C ASP A 131 -18.40 -8.82 3.74
N LYS A 132 -17.20 -9.36 3.76
CA LYS A 132 -16.27 -9.23 4.90
C LYS A 132 -15.33 -8.03 4.79
N GLY A 133 -15.42 -7.26 3.71
CA GLY A 133 -14.59 -6.07 3.49
C GLY A 133 -13.10 -6.39 3.38
N LEU A 134 -12.75 -7.53 2.81
CA LEU A 134 -11.35 -7.95 2.63
C LEU A 134 -10.72 -7.20 1.46
N SER A 135 -9.43 -6.87 1.58
CA SER A 135 -8.70 -6.26 0.48
C SER A 135 -8.26 -7.32 -0.53
N TYR A 136 -8.30 -6.98 -1.80
CA TYR A 136 -7.84 -7.89 -2.86
C TYR A 136 -6.33 -8.13 -2.76
N LEU A 137 -5.58 -7.16 -2.24
CA LEU A 137 -4.14 -7.33 -2.00
C LEU A 137 -3.88 -8.46 -1.00
N SER A 138 -4.59 -8.46 0.13
CA SER A 138 -4.49 -9.53 1.14
C SER A 138 -4.98 -10.87 0.60
N VAL A 139 -6.09 -10.87 -0.14
CA VAL A 139 -6.66 -12.07 -0.75
C VAL A 139 -5.68 -12.69 -1.74
N MET A 140 -5.06 -11.88 -2.60
CA MET A 140 -4.07 -12.38 -3.57
C MET A 140 -2.82 -12.94 -2.88
N GLY A 141 -2.41 -12.33 -1.76
CA GLY A 141 -1.32 -12.87 -0.93
C GLY A 141 -1.66 -14.27 -0.39
N ALA A 142 -2.87 -14.46 0.10
CA ALA A 142 -3.34 -15.75 0.61
C ALA A 142 -3.45 -16.78 -0.52
N ILE A 143 -3.91 -16.37 -1.70
CA ILE A 143 -4.02 -17.23 -2.89
C ILE A 143 -2.62 -17.68 -3.33
N ASP A 144 -1.67 -16.77 -3.40
CA ASP A 144 -0.28 -17.09 -3.76
C ASP A 144 0.31 -18.12 -2.79
N ALA A 145 0.04 -17.97 -1.50
CA ALA A 145 0.49 -18.91 -0.48
C ALA A 145 -0.17 -20.29 -0.65
N ALA A 146 -1.47 -20.33 -0.97
CA ALA A 146 -2.20 -21.57 -1.20
C ALA A 146 -1.68 -22.31 -2.43
N ILE A 147 -1.38 -21.59 -3.50
CA ILE A 147 -0.83 -22.16 -4.74
C ILE A 147 0.57 -22.73 -4.47
N GLU A 148 1.40 -22.00 -3.74
CA GLU A 148 2.74 -22.45 -3.38
C GLU A 148 2.70 -23.73 -2.55
N ALA A 149 1.76 -23.80 -1.60
CA ALA A 149 1.56 -25.00 -0.78
C ALA A 149 1.15 -26.22 -1.64
N GLU A 150 0.29 -26.01 -2.64
CA GLU A 150 -0.10 -27.08 -3.56
C GLU A 150 1.06 -27.53 -4.45
N ARG A 151 1.89 -26.59 -4.92
CA ARG A 151 3.08 -26.91 -5.73
C ARG A 151 4.11 -27.69 -4.94
N SER A 152 4.30 -27.37 -3.66
CA SER A 152 5.30 -28.02 -2.81
C SER A 152 4.91 -29.46 -2.41
N LYS A 153 3.65 -29.85 -2.55
CA LYS A 153 3.18 -31.21 -2.31
C LYS A 153 3.56 -32.21 -3.42
N LYS A 154 4.04 -31.72 -4.53
CA LYS A 154 4.50 -32.54 -5.65
C LYS A 154 6.03 -32.73 -5.56
#